data_fb6efff4cc6fa995c464cd59053ef15b
#
_entry.id   fb6efff4cc6fa995c464cd59053ef15b
#
_cell.length_a   1.000
_cell.length_b   1.000
_cell.length_c   1.000
_cell.angle_alpha   90.00
_cell.angle_beta   90.00
_cell.angle_gamma   90.00
#
_symmetry.space_group_name_H-M   'P 1'
#
loop_
_entity.id
_entity.type
_entity.pdbx_description
1 polymer ?
#
loop_
_entity_poly.entity_id
_entity_poly.type
_entity_poly.pdbx_seq_one_letter_code
_entity_poly.pdbx_strand_id
1 'polypeptide(L)'
;MNEFMMIFRTENEDNAAPTPEEMQEIMKIWQDWIGGIAAQGKFVATNALGTQGKTVTSGGVITDGPYAEIKEIVGGYMIVKAENLEEAFKLSEGCPILALPTGKVEVRDVRVFNM
;
A
#
# COMPACT_ATOMS: atom_id res chain seq x y z
N MET A 1 -6.51 -19.31 -8.16
CA MET A 1 -5.52 -18.35 -7.61
C MET A 1 -6.00 -17.84 -6.27
N ASN A 2 -5.08 -17.52 -5.40
CA ASN A 2 -5.38 -16.99 -4.07
C ASN A 2 -5.18 -15.48 -4.06
N GLU A 3 -5.78 -14.81 -3.06
CA GLU A 3 -5.62 -13.37 -2.92
C GLU A 3 -4.51 -13.05 -1.94
N PHE A 4 -3.78 -11.99 -2.27
CA PHE A 4 -2.70 -11.46 -1.43
C PHE A 4 -2.87 -9.95 -1.32
N MET A 5 -2.51 -9.41 -0.16
CA MET A 5 -2.56 -7.97 0.04
C MET A 5 -1.15 -7.41 0.12
N MET A 6 -0.90 -6.38 -0.69
CA MET A 6 0.30 -5.55 -0.58
C MET A 6 -0.03 -4.36 0.30
N ILE A 7 0.78 -4.14 1.32
CA ILE A 7 0.62 -3.01 2.24
C ILE A 7 1.78 -2.06 1.98
N PHE A 8 1.46 -0.83 1.61
CA PHE A 8 2.47 0.17 1.27
C PHE A 8 2.79 0.99 2.50
N ARG A 9 4.06 0.98 2.92
CA ARG A 9 4.52 1.68 4.11
C ARG A 9 5.63 2.66 3.77
N THR A 10 5.59 3.82 4.40
CA THR A 10 6.68 4.81 4.37
C THR A 10 6.87 5.34 5.76
N GLU A 11 8.05 5.90 6.03
CA GLU A 11 8.23 6.67 7.26
C GLU A 11 7.71 8.08 7.05
N ASN A 12 7.29 8.71 8.16
CA ASN A 12 6.85 10.09 8.11
C ASN A 12 8.08 11.00 7.90
N GLU A 13 8.23 11.49 6.70
CA GLU A 13 9.33 12.39 6.34
C GLU A 13 8.77 13.80 6.16
N ASP A 14 9.48 14.79 6.70
CA ASP A 14 9.14 16.20 6.51
C ASP A 14 9.61 16.66 5.12
N ASN A 15 9.02 16.09 4.09
CA ASN A 15 9.34 16.45 2.72
C ASN A 15 8.33 17.45 2.19
N ALA A 16 8.81 18.37 1.38
CA ALA A 16 7.93 19.29 0.69
C ALA A 16 6.97 18.52 -0.21
N ALA A 17 5.72 18.97 -0.27
CA ALA A 17 4.74 18.36 -1.14
C ALA A 17 5.21 18.44 -2.60
N PRO A 18 4.99 17.42 -3.42
CA PRO A 18 5.36 17.45 -4.82
C PRO A 18 4.57 18.54 -5.57
N THR A 19 5.18 19.10 -6.60
CA THR A 19 4.48 20.03 -7.48
C THR A 19 3.38 19.30 -8.23
N PRO A 20 2.37 20.02 -8.78
CA PRO A 20 1.35 19.37 -9.59
C PRO A 20 1.92 18.56 -10.76
N GLU A 21 3.00 19.04 -11.37
CA GLU A 21 3.66 18.34 -12.48
C GLU A 21 4.33 17.05 -12.01
N GLU A 22 5.03 17.10 -10.87
CA GLU A 22 5.64 15.93 -10.27
C GLU A 22 4.58 14.92 -9.87
N MET A 23 3.45 15.40 -9.34
CA MET A 23 2.34 14.51 -8.95
C MET A 23 1.77 13.78 -10.16
N GLN A 24 1.65 14.44 -11.31
CA GLN A 24 1.16 13.79 -12.52
C GLN A 24 2.10 12.68 -12.98
N GLU A 25 3.40 12.91 -12.90
CA GLU A 25 4.39 11.88 -13.24
C GLU A 25 4.31 10.70 -12.30
N ILE A 26 4.18 10.96 -10.99
CA ILE A 26 4.05 9.90 -9.99
C ILE A 26 2.81 9.07 -10.26
N MET A 27 1.67 9.73 -10.51
CA MET A 27 0.42 9.04 -10.80
C MET A 27 0.52 8.18 -12.05
N LYS A 28 1.20 8.66 -13.08
CA LYS A 28 1.39 7.89 -14.31
C LYS A 28 2.21 6.63 -14.06
N ILE A 29 3.28 6.73 -13.26
CA ILE A 29 4.12 5.59 -12.92
C ILE A 29 3.30 4.53 -12.17
N TRP A 30 2.48 4.97 -11.20
CA TRP A 30 1.59 4.07 -10.47
C TRP A 30 0.57 3.42 -11.40
N GLN A 31 -0.05 4.19 -12.28
CA GLN A 31 -1.03 3.67 -13.23
C GLN A 31 -0.42 2.65 -14.17
N ASP A 32 0.81 2.88 -14.63
CA ASP A 32 1.51 1.93 -15.51
C ASP A 32 1.79 0.61 -14.79
N TRP A 33 2.23 0.67 -13.54
CA TRP A 33 2.46 -0.54 -12.74
C TRP A 33 1.16 -1.31 -12.47
N ILE A 34 0.12 -0.60 -12.05
CA ILE A 34 -1.20 -1.19 -11.81
C ILE A 34 -1.74 -1.81 -13.10
N GLY A 35 -1.60 -1.09 -14.22
CA GLY A 35 -2.05 -1.58 -15.52
C GLY A 35 -1.35 -2.83 -15.96
N GLY A 36 -0.06 -2.97 -15.65
CA GLY A 36 0.69 -4.19 -15.94
C GLY A 36 0.18 -5.40 -15.16
N ILE A 37 -0.20 -5.20 -13.91
CA ILE A 37 -0.81 -6.25 -13.08
C ILE A 37 -2.20 -6.60 -13.61
N ALA A 38 -3.00 -5.60 -13.96
CA ALA A 38 -4.33 -5.79 -14.50
C ALA A 38 -4.31 -6.54 -15.84
N ALA A 39 -3.31 -6.25 -16.67
CA ALA A 39 -3.15 -6.93 -17.96
C ALA A 39 -2.89 -8.43 -17.80
N GLN A 40 -2.36 -8.85 -16.67
CA GLN A 40 -2.14 -10.27 -16.36
C GLN A 40 -3.36 -10.93 -15.72
N GLY A 41 -4.46 -10.17 -15.52
CA GLY A 41 -5.65 -10.68 -14.86
C GLY A 41 -5.50 -10.87 -13.37
N LYS A 42 -4.52 -10.23 -12.75
CA LYS A 42 -4.18 -10.44 -11.33
C LYS A 42 -4.62 -9.30 -10.41
N PHE A 43 -5.08 -8.20 -10.95
CA PHE A 43 -5.50 -7.04 -10.16
C PHE A 43 -6.91 -7.25 -9.60
N VAL A 44 -7.11 -6.95 -8.31
CA VAL A 44 -8.42 -6.96 -7.67
C VAL A 44 -8.85 -5.56 -7.26
N ALA A 45 -8.05 -4.88 -6.43
CA ALA A 45 -8.40 -3.56 -5.93
C ALA A 45 -7.16 -2.86 -5.39
N THR A 46 -7.18 -1.53 -5.40
CA THR A 46 -6.15 -0.73 -4.75
C THR A 46 -6.76 0.60 -4.30
N ASN A 47 -6.30 1.10 -3.17
CA ASN A 47 -6.69 2.42 -2.69
C ASN A 47 -5.56 3.04 -1.89
N ALA A 48 -5.47 4.37 -1.96
CA ALA A 48 -4.61 5.14 -1.08
C ALA A 48 -5.35 5.42 0.23
N LEU A 49 -4.60 5.53 1.32
CA LEU A 49 -5.15 5.91 2.62
C LEU A 49 -4.75 7.35 2.92
N GLY A 50 -5.72 8.14 3.37
CA GLY A 50 -5.47 9.51 3.78
C GLY A 50 -4.91 9.60 5.19
N THR A 51 -4.71 10.83 5.65
CA THR A 51 -4.14 11.11 6.97
C THR A 51 -5.19 11.30 8.05
N GLN A 52 -6.48 11.37 7.68
CA GLN A 52 -7.55 11.46 8.67
C GLN A 52 -7.86 10.09 9.23
N GLY A 53 -7.87 9.98 10.54
CA GLY A 53 -8.17 8.72 11.17
C GLY A 53 -8.20 8.87 12.68
N LYS A 54 -8.60 7.80 13.34
CA LYS A 54 -8.59 7.71 14.80
C LYS A 54 -8.24 6.30 15.19
N THR A 55 -7.54 6.16 16.29
CA THR A 55 -7.13 4.85 16.80
C THR A 55 -7.72 4.64 18.18
N VAL A 56 -8.32 3.48 18.40
CA VAL A 56 -8.77 3.04 19.71
C VAL A 56 -7.91 1.86 20.13
N THR A 57 -7.47 1.86 21.38
CA THR A 57 -6.70 0.76 21.93
C THR A 57 -7.55 -0.06 22.90
N SER A 58 -7.05 -1.22 23.31
CA SER A 58 -7.80 -2.10 24.23
C SER A 58 -8.08 -1.47 25.58
N GLY A 59 -7.31 -0.46 25.99
CA GLY A 59 -7.57 0.31 27.20
C GLY A 59 -8.58 1.44 27.02
N GLY A 60 -9.20 1.56 25.86
CA GLY A 60 -10.18 2.61 25.58
C GLY A 60 -9.56 3.95 25.22
N VAL A 61 -8.25 4.02 25.11
CA VAL A 61 -7.57 5.27 24.72
C VAL A 61 -7.80 5.51 23.24
N ILE A 62 -8.26 6.73 22.91
CA ILE A 62 -8.50 7.13 21.52
C ILE A 62 -7.48 8.22 21.18
N THR A 63 -6.78 8.05 20.07
CA THR A 63 -5.88 9.06 19.55
C THR A 63 -6.40 9.58 18.22
N ASP A 64 -6.18 10.84 17.95
CA ASP A 64 -6.52 11.45 16.68
C ASP A 64 -5.48 11.01 15.63
N GLY A 65 -5.98 10.68 14.45
CA GLY A 65 -5.13 10.26 13.34
C GLY A 65 -4.77 8.78 13.37
N PRO A 66 -4.02 8.30 12.37
CA PRO A 66 -3.49 6.96 12.37
C PRO A 66 -2.54 6.74 13.54
N TYR A 67 -2.40 5.47 13.96
CA TYR A 67 -1.54 5.13 15.10
C TYR A 67 -0.07 5.44 14.77
N ALA A 68 0.52 6.38 15.52
CA ALA A 68 1.79 6.99 15.18
C ALA A 68 2.95 6.61 16.12
N GLU A 69 2.78 5.66 17.01
CA GLU A 69 3.89 5.18 17.85
C GLU A 69 4.97 4.49 17.04
N ILE A 70 4.58 3.93 15.91
CA ILE A 70 5.51 3.40 14.93
C ILE A 70 5.70 4.48 13.88
N LYS A 71 6.95 4.79 13.54
CA LYS A 71 7.25 5.82 12.53
C LYS A 71 6.71 5.48 11.15
N GLU A 72 6.41 4.21 10.91
CA GLU A 72 5.92 3.77 9.62
C GLU A 72 4.44 4.07 9.46
N ILE A 73 4.09 4.64 8.31
CA ILE A 73 2.73 4.99 7.96
C ILE A 73 2.28 4.07 6.83
N VAL A 74 1.08 3.51 6.97
CA VAL A 74 0.44 2.77 5.89
C VAL A 74 -0.21 3.77 4.95
N GLY A 75 0.35 3.92 3.75
CA GLY A 75 -0.15 4.89 2.77
C GLY A 75 -1.16 4.32 1.79
N GLY A 76 -1.35 3.01 1.79
CA GLY A 76 -2.30 2.38 0.90
C GLY A 76 -2.15 0.87 0.86
N TYR A 77 -2.94 0.25 0.02
CA TYR A 77 -2.90 -1.20 -0.16
C TYR A 77 -3.31 -1.58 -1.58
N MET A 78 -2.94 -2.80 -1.97
CA MET A 78 -3.43 -3.42 -3.20
C MET A 78 -3.75 -4.87 -2.93
N ILE A 79 -4.85 -5.35 -3.49
CA ILE A 79 -5.20 -6.78 -3.45
C ILE A 79 -4.96 -7.34 -4.85
N VAL A 80 -4.21 -8.43 -4.92
CA VAL A 80 -3.89 -9.12 -6.17
C VAL A 80 -4.23 -10.61 -6.04
N LYS A 81 -4.39 -11.26 -7.19
CA LYS A 81 -4.52 -12.71 -7.26
C LYS A 81 -3.20 -13.29 -7.74
N ALA A 82 -2.76 -14.37 -7.11
CA ALA A 82 -1.54 -15.06 -7.50
C ALA A 82 -1.62 -16.53 -7.11
N GLU A 83 -0.81 -17.35 -7.74
CA GLU A 83 -0.77 -18.79 -7.46
C GLU A 83 -0.19 -19.06 -6.06
N ASN A 84 0.78 -18.24 -5.65
CA ASN A 84 1.47 -18.41 -4.38
C ASN A 84 2.09 -17.08 -3.94
N LEU A 85 2.65 -17.07 -2.74
CA LEU A 85 3.29 -15.87 -2.19
C LEU A 85 4.45 -15.39 -3.05
N GLU A 86 5.24 -16.30 -3.60
CA GLU A 86 6.38 -15.95 -4.46
C GLU A 86 5.95 -15.13 -5.67
N GLU A 87 4.85 -15.52 -6.31
CA GLU A 87 4.34 -14.80 -7.46
C GLU A 87 3.83 -13.42 -7.07
N ALA A 88 3.10 -13.31 -5.95
CA ALA A 88 2.63 -12.04 -5.45
C ALA A 88 3.80 -11.12 -5.09
N PHE A 89 4.83 -11.68 -4.47
CA PHE A 89 6.04 -10.92 -4.11
C PHE A 89 6.74 -10.37 -5.35
N LYS A 90 6.82 -11.16 -6.41
CA LYS A 90 7.42 -10.68 -7.67
C LYS A 90 6.66 -9.50 -8.25
N LEU A 91 5.34 -9.51 -8.17
CA LEU A 91 4.54 -8.37 -8.60
C LEU A 91 4.86 -7.10 -7.80
N SER A 92 5.15 -7.25 -6.51
CA SER A 92 5.44 -6.13 -5.63
C SER A 92 6.78 -5.47 -5.91
N GLU A 93 7.73 -6.19 -6.52
CA GLU A 93 9.07 -5.67 -6.79
C GLU A 93 9.06 -4.46 -7.71
N GLY A 94 8.04 -4.33 -8.54
CA GLY A 94 7.89 -3.18 -9.43
C GLY A 94 7.15 -2.01 -8.84
N CYS A 95 6.78 -2.07 -7.56
CA CYS A 95 5.96 -1.03 -6.94
C CYS A 95 6.70 0.31 -6.88
N PRO A 96 6.07 1.40 -7.35
CA PRO A 96 6.72 2.72 -7.35
C PRO A 96 7.08 3.27 -5.98
N ILE A 97 6.45 2.77 -4.90
CA ILE A 97 6.79 3.22 -3.55
C ILE A 97 8.24 2.91 -3.18
N LEU A 98 8.82 1.89 -3.83
CA LEU A 98 10.21 1.51 -3.58
C LEU A 98 11.22 2.55 -4.07
N ALA A 99 10.78 3.53 -4.86
CA ALA A 99 11.62 4.67 -5.25
C ALA A 99 11.82 5.65 -4.11
N LEU A 100 10.98 5.62 -3.08
CA LEU A 100 11.14 6.44 -1.89
C LEU A 100 12.16 5.81 -0.95
N PRO A 101 13.03 6.61 -0.28
CA PRO A 101 14.08 6.06 0.58
C PRO A 101 13.57 5.14 1.69
N THR A 102 12.36 5.41 2.21
CA THR A 102 11.77 4.62 3.29
C THR A 102 10.61 3.75 2.81
N GLY A 103 10.40 3.66 1.50
CA GLY A 103 9.29 2.89 0.93
C GLY A 103 9.46 1.40 1.12
N LYS A 104 8.38 0.74 1.54
CA LYS A 104 8.33 -0.71 1.75
C LYS A 104 7.02 -1.25 1.27
N VAL A 105 7.04 -2.48 0.79
CA VAL A 105 5.83 -3.23 0.48
C VAL A 105 5.85 -4.52 1.28
N GLU A 106 4.85 -4.70 2.10
CA GLU A 106 4.65 -5.95 2.81
C GLU A 106 3.58 -6.75 2.08
N VAL A 107 3.88 -8.00 1.75
CA VAL A 107 2.94 -8.88 1.02
C VAL A 107 2.46 -9.95 1.98
N ARG A 108 1.14 -10.08 2.14
CA ARG A 108 0.53 -11.05 3.04
C ARG A 108 -0.57 -11.82 2.34
N ASP A 109 -0.73 -13.09 2.70
CA ASP A 109 -1.87 -13.87 2.22
C ASP A 109 -3.16 -13.36 2.87
N VAL A 110 -4.22 -13.31 2.06
CA VAL A 110 -5.55 -12.93 2.55
C VAL A 110 -6.30 -14.20 2.90
N ARG A 111 -6.78 -14.29 4.12
CA ARG A 111 -7.60 -15.41 4.58
C ARG A 111 -9.03 -14.98 4.68
N VAL A 112 -9.91 -15.75 4.06
CA VAL A 112 -11.34 -15.46 4.12
C VAL A 112 -11.84 -15.68 5.54
N PHE A 113 -12.48 -14.67 6.11
CA PHE A 113 -13.05 -14.75 7.45
C PHE A 113 -14.50 -15.21 7.33
N ASN A 114 -14.74 -16.49 7.59
CA ASN A 114 -16.07 -17.07 7.55
C ASN A 114 -16.70 -17.03 8.94
N MET A 115 -17.82 -16.35 9.02
CA MET A 115 -18.59 -16.26 10.26
C MET A 115 -19.86 -17.07 10.16
#